data_654940e3ffb9a917efb3734af4b3ee3b
#
_entry.id   654940e3ffb9a917efb3734af4b3ee3b
#
_cell.length_a   1.000
_cell.length_b   1.000
_cell.length_c   1.000
_cell.angle_alpha   90.00
_cell.angle_beta   90.00
_cell.angle_gamma   90.00
#
_symmetry.space_group_name_H-M   'P 1'
#
loop_
_entity.id
_entity.type
_entity.pdbx_description
1 polymer ?
#
loop_
_entity_poly.entity_id
_entity_poly.type
_entity_poly.pdbx_seq_one_letter_code
_entity_poly.pdbx_strand_id
1 'polypeptide(L)'
;VLNAADPLVVGMRKYCDGSVTFFARDPDNAVVREHLSTGGRAAYVRDNSVILAEGDAETVLVSLERVPLTHGGLVPFQVDNVLAASAAAWAAGLPPDAIARGLATFRAGVGHAPGRFNLFAIDGLTIVADYGHNVSALNRLLSVLAAFPHEKRSIVYSAAGDRRDVDIIAQGEMIGRHFDRVFLYEDTYLRGRKDWEIANLFKQGISLGDRTKEVYPIKGSLAAILRATETATPGELLVVQPDTIDDGIAFWNVIQSRGGREITMSEAVACDVEIRESRFGRAAHAGRAFAPGDVVVKGRGPVIRERTKYTIQIDRDLH
;
A
#
# COMPACT_ATOMS: atom_id res chain seq x y z
N VAL A 1 2.19 23.23 7.36
CA VAL A 1 2.27 22.03 8.24
C VAL A 1 3.51 21.26 7.86
N LEU A 2 4.36 20.92 8.82
CA LEU A 2 5.68 20.31 8.61
C LEU A 2 5.86 19.07 9.49
N ASN A 3 6.47 18.03 8.91
CA ASN A 3 6.83 16.81 9.66
C ASN A 3 8.10 17.11 10.50
N ALA A 4 7.97 17.10 11.81
CA ALA A 4 9.07 17.34 12.74
C ALA A 4 10.08 16.16 12.82
N ALA A 5 9.71 14.98 12.34
CA ALA A 5 10.59 13.82 12.29
C ALA A 5 11.49 13.79 11.05
N ASP A 6 11.30 14.72 10.10
CA ASP A 6 12.12 14.81 8.88
C ASP A 6 12.98 16.11 8.92
N PRO A 7 14.30 16.01 9.09
CA PRO A 7 15.17 17.18 9.18
C PRO A 7 15.13 18.10 7.95
N LEU A 8 14.91 17.54 6.75
CA LEU A 8 14.81 18.34 5.53
C LEU A 8 13.52 19.16 5.53
N VAL A 9 12.41 18.54 5.97
CA VAL A 9 11.11 19.20 6.10
C VAL A 9 11.14 20.25 7.22
N VAL A 10 11.77 19.97 8.35
CA VAL A 10 11.99 20.95 9.43
C VAL A 10 12.77 22.15 8.91
N GLY A 11 13.79 21.95 8.07
CA GLY A 11 14.57 23.02 7.43
C GLY A 11 13.75 23.96 6.54
N MET A 12 12.54 23.55 6.11
CA MET A 12 11.64 24.39 5.31
C MET A 12 10.99 25.52 6.14
N ARG A 13 10.98 25.40 7.48
CA ARG A 13 10.43 26.44 8.38
C ARG A 13 10.95 27.83 8.05
N LYS A 14 12.24 27.96 7.73
CA LYS A 14 12.91 29.24 7.43
C LYS A 14 12.40 29.93 6.16
N TYR A 15 11.68 29.22 5.30
CA TYR A 15 11.09 29.76 4.06
C TYR A 15 9.59 30.04 4.20
N CYS A 16 9.03 29.86 5.39
CA CYS A 16 7.61 30.06 5.63
C CYS A 16 7.39 31.44 6.28
N ASP A 17 6.74 32.37 5.58
CA ASP A 17 6.41 33.71 6.09
C ASP A 17 5.19 33.69 7.03
N GLY A 18 4.41 32.62 7.02
CA GLY A 18 3.24 32.43 7.87
C GLY A 18 3.51 31.60 9.12
N SER A 19 2.42 31.22 9.80
CA SER A 19 2.51 30.31 10.93
C SER A 19 2.90 28.89 10.51
N VAL A 20 3.68 28.23 11.35
CA VAL A 20 4.06 26.82 11.18
C VAL A 20 3.34 25.97 12.22
N THR A 21 2.76 24.87 11.78
CA THR A 21 2.28 23.80 12.65
C THR A 21 3.11 22.55 12.40
N PHE A 22 3.73 22.00 13.43
CA PHE A 22 4.47 20.75 13.30
C PHE A 22 3.60 19.54 13.59
N PHE A 23 3.99 18.38 13.07
CA PHE A 23 3.47 17.09 13.53
C PHE A 23 4.58 16.06 13.68
N ALA A 24 4.42 15.15 14.64
CA ALA A 24 5.25 13.97 14.85
C ALA A 24 4.47 12.90 15.59
N ARG A 25 4.82 11.61 15.43
CA ARG A 25 4.22 10.55 16.27
C ARG A 25 4.71 10.61 17.70
N ASP A 26 5.99 10.94 17.88
CA ASP A 26 6.62 11.04 19.19
C ASP A 26 6.30 12.39 19.83
N PRO A 27 5.62 12.40 21.02
CA PRO A 27 5.34 13.63 21.74
C PRO A 27 6.61 14.31 22.30
N ASP A 28 7.69 13.54 22.46
CA ASP A 28 8.98 14.03 22.97
C ASP A 28 9.95 14.47 21.87
N ASN A 29 9.48 14.53 20.61
CA ASN A 29 10.28 15.07 19.52
C ASN A 29 10.80 16.48 19.86
N ALA A 30 12.12 16.67 19.81
CA ALA A 30 12.77 17.90 20.25
C ALA A 30 12.27 19.16 19.51
N VAL A 31 11.99 19.04 18.19
CA VAL A 31 11.46 20.16 17.38
C VAL A 31 10.04 20.53 17.82
N VAL A 32 9.20 19.53 18.10
CA VAL A 32 7.84 19.75 18.63
C VAL A 32 7.89 20.47 19.97
N ARG A 33 8.70 19.96 20.90
CA ARG A 33 8.83 20.55 22.25
C ARG A 33 9.36 21.97 22.24
N GLU A 34 10.41 22.24 21.46
CA GLU A 34 10.95 23.59 21.28
C GLU A 34 9.88 24.54 20.71
N HIS A 35 9.15 24.08 19.68
CA HIS A 35 8.12 24.88 19.05
C HIS A 35 6.97 25.21 20.00
N LEU A 36 6.50 24.24 20.77
CA LEU A 36 5.46 24.45 21.79
C LEU A 36 5.91 25.40 22.89
N SER A 37 7.16 25.31 23.36
CA SER A 37 7.69 26.20 24.41
C SER A 37 7.68 27.69 24.02
N THR A 38 7.60 27.98 22.71
CA THR A 38 7.47 29.34 22.17
C THR A 38 6.03 29.70 21.78
N GLY A 39 5.04 28.93 22.25
CA GLY A 39 3.61 29.18 21.95
C GLY A 39 3.16 28.67 20.59
N GLY A 40 3.96 27.85 19.91
CA GLY A 40 3.62 27.28 18.60
C GLY A 40 2.55 26.18 18.67
N ARG A 41 2.15 25.67 17.49
CA ARG A 41 1.14 24.62 17.33
C ARG A 41 1.76 23.31 16.86
N ALA A 42 1.31 22.19 17.45
CA ALA A 42 1.71 20.87 17.02
C ALA A 42 0.59 19.83 17.13
N ALA A 43 0.69 18.75 16.32
CA ALA A 43 -0.11 17.54 16.44
C ALA A 43 0.80 16.34 16.68
N TYR A 44 0.50 15.49 17.67
CA TYR A 44 1.28 14.31 17.99
C TYR A 44 0.43 13.19 18.60
N VAL A 45 1.05 12.04 18.85
CA VAL A 45 0.37 10.91 19.51
C VAL A 45 0.83 10.82 20.96
N ARG A 46 -0.14 10.71 21.88
CA ARG A 46 0.08 10.35 23.27
C ARG A 46 -1.03 9.42 23.73
N ASP A 47 -0.70 8.37 24.46
CA ASP A 47 -1.64 7.37 25.00
C ASP A 47 -2.62 6.86 23.93
N ASN A 48 -2.08 6.46 22.79
CA ASN A 48 -2.84 5.99 21.62
C ASN A 48 -3.91 6.99 21.10
N SER A 49 -3.71 8.28 21.34
CA SER A 49 -4.64 9.34 20.93
C SER A 49 -3.91 10.45 20.17
N VAL A 50 -4.58 11.05 19.19
CA VAL A 50 -4.14 12.26 18.51
C VAL A 50 -4.35 13.44 19.43
N ILE A 51 -3.29 14.21 19.67
CA ILE A 51 -3.31 15.43 20.49
C ILE A 51 -3.07 16.64 19.57
N LEU A 52 -3.84 17.69 19.76
CA LEU A 52 -3.56 19.04 19.25
C LEU A 52 -3.05 19.90 20.40
N ALA A 53 -1.89 20.52 20.25
CA ALA A 53 -1.27 21.33 21.28
C ALA A 53 -0.90 22.73 20.76
N GLU A 54 -1.16 23.76 21.59
CA GLU A 54 -0.75 25.16 21.35
C GLU A 54 -0.12 25.70 22.63
N GLY A 55 1.20 25.94 22.61
CA GLY A 55 1.93 26.23 23.84
C GLY A 55 1.76 25.09 24.86
N ASP A 56 1.32 25.43 26.07
CA ASP A 56 1.08 24.47 27.15
C ASP A 56 -0.36 23.86 27.11
N ALA A 57 -1.23 24.37 26.25
CA ALA A 57 -2.59 23.89 26.14
C ALA A 57 -2.68 22.66 25.20
N GLU A 58 -3.29 21.58 25.69
CA GLU A 58 -3.50 20.34 24.95
C GLU A 58 -4.98 20.00 24.82
N THR A 59 -5.35 19.47 23.66
CA THR A 59 -6.68 18.94 23.38
C THR A 59 -6.55 17.52 22.84
N VAL A 60 -7.15 16.56 23.54
CA VAL A 60 -7.30 15.20 23.03
C VAL A 60 -8.32 15.22 21.90
N LEU A 61 -7.86 14.96 20.67
CA LEU A 61 -8.71 15.00 19.50
C LEU A 61 -9.51 13.73 19.31
N VAL A 62 -8.84 12.57 19.23
CA VAL A 62 -9.47 11.27 18.98
C VAL A 62 -8.49 10.14 19.29
N SER A 63 -9.00 9.02 19.84
CA SER A 63 -8.20 7.79 19.96
C SER A 63 -7.97 7.16 18.59
N LEU A 64 -6.77 6.64 18.33
CA LEU A 64 -6.40 5.94 17.09
C LEU A 64 -7.26 4.69 16.82
N GLU A 65 -7.81 4.07 17.87
CA GLU A 65 -8.76 2.96 17.74
C GLU A 65 -10.04 3.37 17.01
N ARG A 66 -10.43 4.64 17.13
CA ARG A 66 -11.61 5.20 16.48
C ARG A 66 -11.33 5.77 15.10
N VAL A 67 -10.08 5.73 14.63
CA VAL A 67 -9.67 6.22 13.30
C VAL A 67 -9.42 5.03 12.38
N PRO A 68 -10.39 4.65 11.54
CA PRO A 68 -10.30 3.43 10.72
C PRO A 68 -9.07 3.38 9.83
N LEU A 69 -8.64 4.54 9.30
CA LEU A 69 -7.45 4.67 8.45
C LEU A 69 -6.17 4.14 9.11
N THR A 70 -6.02 4.28 10.43
CA THR A 70 -4.82 3.87 11.16
C THR A 70 -4.81 2.39 11.52
N HIS A 71 -5.92 1.68 11.31
CA HIS A 71 -6.12 0.30 11.78
C HIS A 71 -5.83 0.16 13.29
N GLY A 72 -6.34 1.07 14.11
CA GLY A 72 -6.09 1.09 15.54
C GLY A 72 -4.68 1.55 15.95
N GLY A 73 -3.98 2.27 15.06
CA GLY A 73 -2.58 2.69 15.27
C GLY A 73 -1.54 1.69 14.77
N LEU A 74 -1.97 0.53 14.24
CA LEU A 74 -1.07 -0.53 13.77
C LEU A 74 -0.32 -0.17 12.47
N VAL A 75 -0.75 0.86 11.75
CA VAL A 75 -0.13 1.30 10.49
C VAL A 75 0.53 2.67 10.67
N PRO A 76 1.82 2.74 11.05
CA PRO A 76 2.51 3.97 11.46
C PRO A 76 2.47 5.08 10.41
N PHE A 77 2.61 4.78 9.12
CA PHE A 77 2.57 5.80 8.08
C PHE A 77 1.15 6.39 7.87
N GLN A 78 0.09 5.63 8.21
CA GLN A 78 -1.28 6.17 8.22
C GLN A 78 -1.51 7.05 9.46
N VAL A 79 -0.84 6.77 10.58
CA VAL A 79 -0.83 7.67 11.74
C VAL A 79 -0.16 9.00 11.35
N ASP A 80 0.97 8.97 10.64
CA ASP A 80 1.62 10.18 10.11
C ASP A 80 0.66 10.98 9.21
N ASN A 81 -0.09 10.30 8.32
CA ASN A 81 -1.09 10.94 7.46
C ASN A 81 -2.24 11.58 8.26
N VAL A 82 -2.72 10.89 9.31
CA VAL A 82 -3.75 11.42 10.22
C VAL A 82 -3.26 12.65 10.95
N LEU A 83 -2.04 12.64 11.48
CA LEU A 83 -1.44 13.80 12.15
C LEU A 83 -1.29 14.98 11.18
N ALA A 84 -0.77 14.74 9.98
CA ALA A 84 -0.64 15.78 8.96
C ALA A 84 -1.99 16.40 8.57
N ALA A 85 -3.01 15.55 8.35
CA ALA A 85 -4.35 16.01 8.01
C ALA A 85 -5.02 16.78 9.16
N SER A 86 -4.86 16.30 10.41
CA SER A 86 -5.36 16.98 11.60
C SER A 86 -4.73 18.36 11.78
N ALA A 87 -3.41 18.42 11.66
CA ALA A 87 -2.66 19.68 11.76
C ALA A 87 -3.07 20.67 10.66
N ALA A 88 -3.27 20.19 9.42
CA ALA A 88 -3.67 21.01 8.29
C ALA A 88 -5.11 21.56 8.46
N ALA A 89 -6.04 20.70 8.85
CA ALA A 89 -7.43 21.09 9.10
C ALA A 89 -7.54 22.11 10.25
N TRP A 90 -6.77 21.88 11.33
CA TRP A 90 -6.72 22.80 12.47
C TRP A 90 -6.08 24.14 12.08
N ALA A 91 -4.97 24.11 11.34
CA ALA A 91 -4.33 25.34 10.82
C ALA A 91 -5.27 26.14 9.88
N ALA A 92 -6.16 25.45 9.16
CA ALA A 92 -7.20 26.05 8.33
C ALA A 92 -8.41 26.58 9.13
N GLY A 93 -8.41 26.46 10.47
CA GLY A 93 -9.46 26.98 11.35
C GLY A 93 -10.65 26.05 11.58
N LEU A 94 -10.57 24.77 11.20
CA LEU A 94 -11.64 23.82 11.51
C LEU A 94 -11.66 23.53 13.03
N PRO A 95 -12.84 23.45 13.64
CA PRO A 95 -12.95 23.13 15.06
C PRO A 95 -12.56 21.66 15.32
N PRO A 96 -11.93 21.34 16.49
CA PRO A 96 -11.46 20.01 16.82
C PRO A 96 -12.54 18.92 16.68
N ASP A 97 -13.79 19.19 17.08
CA ASP A 97 -14.88 18.23 16.96
C ASP A 97 -15.21 17.86 15.51
N ALA A 98 -15.10 18.79 14.57
CA ALA A 98 -15.31 18.51 13.15
C ALA A 98 -14.16 17.65 12.60
N ILE A 99 -12.93 17.94 13.00
CA ILE A 99 -11.75 17.14 12.64
C ILE A 99 -11.89 15.71 13.18
N ALA A 100 -12.23 15.57 14.47
CA ALA A 100 -12.43 14.27 15.11
C ALA A 100 -13.50 13.42 14.41
N ARG A 101 -14.64 14.03 14.05
CA ARG A 101 -15.71 13.34 13.30
C ARG A 101 -15.23 12.90 11.91
N GLY A 102 -14.51 13.77 11.18
CA GLY A 102 -13.95 13.44 9.88
C GLY A 102 -13.02 12.23 9.95
N LEU A 103 -12.09 12.22 10.92
CA LEU A 103 -11.16 11.11 11.14
C LEU A 103 -11.88 9.80 11.51
N ALA A 104 -12.89 9.86 12.37
CA ALA A 104 -13.64 8.68 12.83
C ALA A 104 -14.53 8.06 11.73
N THR A 105 -14.89 8.82 10.71
CA THR A 105 -15.79 8.37 9.63
C THR A 105 -15.06 8.02 8.34
N PHE A 106 -13.85 8.54 8.13
CA PHE A 106 -13.07 8.26 6.93
C PHE A 106 -12.58 6.81 6.90
N ARG A 107 -12.93 6.10 5.84
CA ARG A 107 -12.48 4.72 5.57
C ARG A 107 -11.70 4.69 4.27
N ALA A 108 -10.47 4.17 4.33
CA ALA A 108 -9.60 4.01 3.17
C ALA A 108 -9.93 2.75 2.36
N GLY A 109 -11.21 2.40 2.22
CA GLY A 109 -11.64 1.32 1.33
C GLY A 109 -11.46 1.68 -0.14
N VAL A 110 -11.56 0.70 -1.02
CA VAL A 110 -11.38 0.87 -2.47
C VAL A 110 -12.32 1.94 -3.06
N GLY A 111 -13.50 2.11 -2.49
CA GLY A 111 -14.45 3.15 -2.93
C GLY A 111 -14.01 4.59 -2.67
N HIS A 112 -13.05 4.83 -1.77
CA HIS A 112 -12.60 6.17 -1.37
C HIS A 112 -11.12 6.41 -1.59
N ALA A 113 -10.29 5.39 -1.40
CA ALA A 113 -8.83 5.47 -1.52
C ALA A 113 -8.25 4.17 -2.11
N PRO A 114 -8.53 3.87 -3.38
CA PRO A 114 -8.04 2.65 -4.02
C PRO A 114 -6.51 2.65 -4.09
N GLY A 115 -5.90 1.51 -3.75
CA GLY A 115 -4.45 1.34 -3.76
C GLY A 115 -3.72 2.10 -2.63
N ARG A 116 -4.40 2.43 -1.54
CA ARG A 116 -3.81 3.09 -0.37
C ARG A 116 -3.90 2.19 0.86
N PHE A 117 -3.07 1.13 0.87
CA PHE A 117 -3.03 0.11 1.90
C PHE A 117 -4.41 -0.56 2.11
N ASN A 118 -5.00 -1.01 1.01
CA ASN A 118 -6.25 -1.78 1.09
C ASN A 118 -5.92 -3.25 1.36
N LEU A 119 -6.68 -3.86 2.26
CA LEU A 119 -6.50 -5.24 2.70
C LEU A 119 -7.67 -6.09 2.23
N PHE A 120 -7.37 -7.25 1.64
CA PHE A 120 -8.39 -8.19 1.16
C PHE A 120 -8.08 -9.61 1.58
N ALA A 121 -9.14 -10.41 1.71
CA ALA A 121 -9.04 -11.85 1.85
C ALA A 121 -9.85 -12.53 0.75
N ILE A 122 -9.27 -13.58 0.17
CA ILE A 122 -9.93 -14.49 -0.76
C ILE A 122 -9.28 -15.86 -0.69
N ASP A 123 -10.07 -16.91 -0.49
CA ASP A 123 -9.62 -18.31 -0.56
C ASP A 123 -8.37 -18.62 0.30
N GLY A 124 -8.28 -18.03 1.50
CA GLY A 124 -7.15 -18.20 2.40
C GLY A 124 -5.91 -17.35 2.03
N LEU A 125 -5.99 -16.52 1.00
CA LEU A 125 -4.98 -15.55 0.61
C LEU A 125 -5.25 -14.22 1.30
N THR A 126 -4.22 -13.60 1.86
CA THR A 126 -4.23 -12.21 2.32
C THR A 126 -3.57 -11.33 1.27
N ILE A 127 -4.26 -10.28 0.83
CA ILE A 127 -3.74 -9.35 -0.19
C ILE A 127 -3.62 -7.96 0.40
N VAL A 128 -2.47 -7.32 0.17
CA VAL A 128 -2.21 -5.90 0.49
C VAL A 128 -2.04 -5.15 -0.82
N ALA A 129 -2.94 -4.22 -1.10
CA ALA A 129 -2.82 -3.34 -2.27
C ALA A 129 -2.33 -1.95 -1.86
N ASP A 130 -1.15 -1.55 -2.34
CA ASP A 130 -0.57 -0.23 -2.07
C ASP A 130 0.14 0.32 -3.31
N TYR A 131 -0.08 1.60 -3.60
CA TYR A 131 0.47 2.29 -4.78
C TYR A 131 1.93 2.76 -4.59
N GLY A 132 2.51 2.58 -3.41
CA GLY A 132 3.87 3.03 -3.09
C GLY A 132 4.92 2.47 -4.05
N HIS A 133 5.64 3.35 -4.77
CA HIS A 133 6.59 2.99 -5.84
C HIS A 133 7.95 3.69 -5.69
N ASN A 134 8.41 3.90 -4.47
CA ASN A 134 9.72 4.43 -4.17
C ASN A 134 10.32 3.76 -2.92
N VAL A 135 11.63 3.91 -2.73
CA VAL A 135 12.39 3.29 -1.64
C VAL A 135 11.76 3.57 -0.26
N SER A 136 11.38 4.83 0.01
CA SER A 136 10.81 5.22 1.31
C SER A 136 9.44 4.58 1.54
N ALA A 137 8.56 4.58 0.51
CA ALA A 137 7.23 3.97 0.61
C ALA A 137 7.33 2.45 0.80
N LEU A 138 8.19 1.77 0.02
CA LEU A 138 8.42 0.34 0.15
C LEU A 138 8.96 -0.02 1.54
N ASN A 139 9.92 0.75 2.07
CA ASN A 139 10.47 0.52 3.42
C ASN A 139 9.39 0.65 4.51
N ARG A 140 8.52 1.66 4.41
CA ARG A 140 7.40 1.86 5.34
C ARG A 140 6.39 0.72 5.23
N LEU A 141 6.08 0.27 4.03
CA LEU A 141 5.21 -0.89 3.80
C LEU A 141 5.81 -2.15 4.43
N LEU A 142 7.08 -2.47 4.15
CA LEU A 142 7.78 -3.63 4.71
C LEU A 142 7.79 -3.63 6.24
N SER A 143 7.93 -2.47 6.88
CA SER A 143 7.88 -2.36 8.34
C SER A 143 6.51 -2.77 8.91
N VAL A 144 5.42 -2.47 8.21
CA VAL A 144 4.08 -2.92 8.59
C VAL A 144 3.90 -4.41 8.32
N LEU A 145 4.38 -4.90 7.17
CA LEU A 145 4.29 -6.31 6.80
C LEU A 145 5.07 -7.23 7.74
N ALA A 146 6.01 -6.72 8.52
CA ALA A 146 6.72 -7.48 9.55
C ALA A 146 5.77 -8.04 10.63
N ALA A 147 4.63 -7.39 10.88
CA ALA A 147 3.61 -7.87 11.81
C ALA A 147 2.74 -9.01 11.25
N PHE A 148 2.81 -9.30 9.94
CA PHE A 148 2.03 -10.36 9.31
C PHE A 148 2.71 -11.72 9.54
N PRO A 149 2.00 -12.73 10.03
CA PRO A 149 2.58 -14.02 10.39
C PRO A 149 2.84 -14.94 9.18
N HIS A 150 2.52 -14.50 7.98
CA HIS A 150 2.61 -15.29 6.76
C HIS A 150 4.06 -15.66 6.43
N GLU A 151 4.34 -16.95 6.35
CA GLU A 151 5.67 -17.46 6.00
C GLU A 151 5.97 -17.25 4.52
N LYS A 152 5.02 -17.54 3.64
CA LYS A 152 5.15 -17.36 2.20
C LYS A 152 4.64 -15.98 1.76
N ARG A 153 5.46 -15.24 1.03
CA ARG A 153 5.17 -13.87 0.62
C ARG A 153 5.49 -13.66 -0.85
N SER A 154 4.53 -13.09 -1.58
CA SER A 154 4.69 -12.71 -2.98
C SER A 154 4.46 -11.22 -3.17
N ILE A 155 5.07 -10.64 -4.19
CA ILE A 155 4.86 -9.24 -4.55
C ILE A 155 4.70 -9.07 -6.06
N VAL A 156 3.76 -8.20 -6.46
CA VAL A 156 3.65 -7.65 -7.80
C VAL A 156 4.13 -6.22 -7.77
N TYR A 157 5.17 -5.88 -8.53
CA TYR A 157 5.84 -4.60 -8.37
C TYR A 157 6.45 -4.08 -9.67
N SER A 158 6.58 -2.76 -9.76
CA SER A 158 7.33 -2.07 -10.81
C SER A 158 7.78 -0.68 -10.33
N ALA A 159 8.45 0.05 -11.21
CA ALA A 159 8.81 1.44 -11.00
C ALA A 159 8.52 2.26 -12.25
N ALA A 160 8.28 3.56 -12.07
CA ALA A 160 8.20 4.48 -13.18
C ALA A 160 9.56 4.62 -13.87
N GLY A 161 9.58 4.64 -15.20
CA GLY A 161 10.82 4.66 -15.99
C GLY A 161 11.72 5.89 -15.80
N ASP A 162 11.18 6.99 -15.27
CA ASP A 162 11.94 8.20 -14.92
C ASP A 162 12.68 8.10 -13.57
N ARG A 163 12.61 6.97 -12.86
CA ARG A 163 13.37 6.74 -11.63
C ARG A 163 14.84 6.44 -11.94
N ARG A 164 15.73 6.83 -11.01
CA ARG A 164 17.16 6.54 -11.14
C ARG A 164 17.40 5.04 -10.99
N ASP A 165 18.38 4.52 -11.74
CA ASP A 165 18.74 3.09 -11.67
C ASP A 165 19.06 2.64 -10.26
N VAL A 166 19.81 3.45 -9.52
CA VAL A 166 20.18 3.15 -8.13
C VAL A 166 18.98 2.98 -7.21
N ASP A 167 17.89 3.75 -7.45
CA ASP A 167 16.67 3.64 -6.65
C ASP A 167 15.87 2.38 -7.01
N ILE A 168 15.87 1.98 -8.30
CA ILE A 168 15.21 0.74 -8.76
C ILE A 168 15.97 -0.48 -8.22
N ILE A 169 17.30 -0.47 -8.30
CA ILE A 169 18.14 -1.54 -7.76
C ILE A 169 17.97 -1.66 -6.24
N ALA A 170 17.95 -0.54 -5.51
CA ALA A 170 17.74 -0.55 -4.05
C ALA A 170 16.37 -1.12 -3.67
N GLN A 171 15.30 -0.78 -4.40
CA GLN A 171 13.99 -1.41 -4.21
C GLN A 171 14.03 -2.91 -4.52
N GLY A 172 14.74 -3.30 -5.59
CA GLY A 172 14.97 -4.70 -5.93
C GLY A 172 15.64 -5.48 -4.80
N GLU A 173 16.68 -4.93 -4.17
CA GLU A 173 17.36 -5.55 -3.02
C GLU A 173 16.40 -5.72 -1.83
N MET A 174 15.61 -4.70 -1.52
CA MET A 174 14.60 -4.78 -0.45
C MET A 174 13.58 -5.89 -0.75
N ILE A 175 13.11 -6.00 -1.99
CA ILE A 175 12.18 -7.05 -2.42
C ILE A 175 12.84 -8.43 -2.30
N GLY A 176 14.09 -8.56 -2.76
CA GLY A 176 14.87 -9.79 -2.73
C GLY A 176 15.07 -10.37 -1.33
N ARG A 177 15.06 -9.52 -0.30
CA ARG A 177 15.19 -9.90 1.12
C ARG A 177 13.87 -10.25 1.81
N HIS A 178 12.72 -9.84 1.25
CA HIS A 178 11.45 -9.92 1.97
C HIS A 178 10.40 -10.84 1.33
N PHE A 179 10.54 -11.18 0.04
CA PHE A 179 9.54 -11.92 -0.71
C PHE A 179 10.12 -13.19 -1.35
N ASP A 180 9.35 -14.25 -1.35
CA ASP A 180 9.72 -15.55 -1.94
C ASP A 180 9.53 -15.57 -3.45
N ARG A 181 8.44 -14.90 -3.94
CA ARG A 181 8.05 -14.82 -5.35
C ARG A 181 7.84 -13.36 -5.75
N VAL A 182 8.34 -12.99 -6.91
CA VAL A 182 8.27 -11.62 -7.41
C VAL A 182 7.71 -11.60 -8.83
N PHE A 183 6.65 -10.86 -9.05
CA PHE A 183 6.05 -10.60 -10.35
C PHE A 183 6.40 -9.17 -10.75
N LEU A 184 7.35 -9.02 -11.67
CA LEU A 184 7.77 -7.71 -12.18
C LEU A 184 6.94 -7.37 -13.40
N TYR A 185 6.09 -6.37 -13.29
CA TYR A 185 5.37 -5.93 -14.48
C TYR A 185 6.05 -4.76 -15.18
N GLU A 186 5.79 -4.64 -16.46
CA GLU A 186 6.22 -3.52 -17.29
C GLU A 186 5.06 -3.06 -18.15
N ASP A 187 4.76 -1.77 -18.08
CA ASP A 187 3.71 -1.15 -18.86
C ASP A 187 4.20 -0.80 -20.27
N THR A 188 3.30 -0.37 -21.14
CA THR A 188 3.60 0.11 -22.50
C THR A 188 4.30 1.47 -22.50
N TYR A 189 4.09 2.32 -21.49
CA TYR A 189 4.69 3.63 -21.38
C TYR A 189 5.93 3.63 -20.49
N LEU A 190 7.07 3.37 -21.07
CA LEU A 190 8.35 3.19 -20.38
C LEU A 190 9.11 4.48 -20.06
N ARG A 191 8.55 5.65 -20.37
CA ARG A 191 9.18 6.97 -20.11
C ARG A 191 10.62 7.07 -20.63
N GLY A 192 10.87 6.55 -21.84
CA GLY A 192 12.16 6.60 -22.52
C GLY A 192 13.09 5.41 -22.25
N ARG A 193 12.71 4.46 -21.41
CA ARG A 193 13.47 3.22 -21.21
C ARG A 193 13.15 2.18 -22.30
N LYS A 194 14.08 1.24 -22.47
CA LYS A 194 13.90 0.10 -23.37
C LYS A 194 13.03 -0.97 -22.71
N ASP A 195 12.44 -1.82 -23.53
CA ASP A 195 11.70 -3.00 -23.06
C ASP A 195 12.55 -3.83 -22.11
N TRP A 196 11.94 -4.19 -20.97
CA TRP A 196 12.51 -4.99 -19.89
C TRP A 196 13.71 -4.36 -19.15
N GLU A 197 14.04 -3.10 -19.42
CA GLU A 197 15.14 -2.42 -18.72
C GLU A 197 14.84 -2.25 -17.24
N ILE A 198 13.62 -1.83 -16.88
CA ILE A 198 13.18 -1.67 -15.48
C ILE A 198 13.19 -3.03 -14.78
N ALA A 199 12.63 -4.06 -15.40
CA ALA A 199 12.62 -5.41 -14.83
C ALA A 199 14.04 -5.98 -14.63
N ASN A 200 14.98 -5.67 -15.52
CA ASN A 200 16.37 -6.11 -15.38
C ASN A 200 17.10 -5.38 -14.24
N LEU A 201 16.85 -4.09 -14.02
CA LEU A 201 17.37 -3.36 -12.86
C LEU A 201 16.82 -3.94 -11.54
N PHE A 202 15.52 -4.26 -11.49
CA PHE A 202 14.94 -4.96 -10.34
C PHE A 202 15.61 -6.32 -10.11
N LYS A 203 15.79 -7.14 -11.16
CA LYS A 203 16.46 -8.43 -11.05
C LYS A 203 17.88 -8.31 -10.52
N GLN A 204 18.61 -7.28 -10.95
CA GLN A 204 19.94 -6.98 -10.40
C GLN A 204 19.87 -6.73 -8.90
N GLY A 205 18.94 -5.90 -8.42
CA GLY A 205 18.74 -5.65 -7.00
C GLY A 205 18.29 -6.92 -6.25
N ILE A 206 17.30 -7.65 -6.78
CA ILE A 206 16.76 -8.89 -6.19
C ILE A 206 17.86 -9.92 -5.95
N SER A 207 18.83 -10.02 -6.86
CA SER A 207 19.96 -10.95 -6.73
C SER A 207 20.92 -10.65 -5.56
N LEU A 208 20.81 -9.47 -4.95
CA LEU A 208 21.54 -9.09 -3.73
C LEU A 208 20.83 -9.57 -2.44
N GLY A 209 19.58 -10.00 -2.55
CA GLY A 209 18.84 -10.66 -1.47
C GLY A 209 18.99 -12.19 -1.52
N ASP A 210 18.58 -12.85 -0.45
CA ASP A 210 18.69 -14.29 -0.28
C ASP A 210 17.34 -15.03 -0.23
N ARG A 211 16.22 -14.29 -0.13
CA ARG A 211 14.90 -14.88 0.05
C ARG A 211 14.18 -15.22 -1.26
N THR A 212 14.26 -14.37 -2.28
CA THR A 212 13.52 -14.58 -3.53
C THR A 212 14.00 -15.83 -4.28
N LYS A 213 13.06 -16.72 -4.59
CA LYS A 213 13.31 -17.97 -5.34
C LYS A 213 12.83 -17.90 -6.79
N GLU A 214 11.80 -17.09 -7.05
CA GLU A 214 11.11 -17.04 -8.33
C GLU A 214 10.85 -15.60 -8.75
N VAL A 215 11.19 -15.26 -10.00
CA VAL A 215 10.95 -13.91 -10.58
C VAL A 215 10.27 -14.04 -11.94
N TYR A 216 9.10 -13.47 -12.07
CA TYR A 216 8.25 -13.53 -13.27
C TYR A 216 8.11 -12.15 -13.91
N PRO A 217 8.75 -11.88 -15.07
CA PRO A 217 8.49 -10.66 -15.83
C PRO A 217 7.19 -10.81 -16.63
N ILE A 218 6.27 -9.85 -16.51
CA ILE A 218 4.96 -9.88 -17.15
C ILE A 218 4.66 -8.52 -17.77
N LYS A 219 4.13 -8.47 -19.00
CA LYS A 219 3.62 -7.23 -19.58
C LYS A 219 2.24 -6.92 -19.02
N GLY A 220 2.08 -5.70 -18.48
CA GLY A 220 0.86 -5.17 -17.92
C GLY A 220 0.67 -5.42 -16.43
N SER A 221 0.33 -4.37 -15.71
CA SER A 221 0.10 -4.37 -14.27
C SER A 221 -1.02 -5.33 -13.88
N LEU A 222 -2.22 -5.17 -14.46
CA LEU A 222 -3.37 -6.01 -14.13
C LEU A 222 -3.12 -7.49 -14.45
N ALA A 223 -2.46 -7.80 -15.58
CA ALA A 223 -2.10 -9.17 -15.94
C ALA A 223 -1.17 -9.81 -14.91
N ALA A 224 -0.17 -9.06 -14.42
CA ALA A 224 0.74 -9.53 -13.39
C ALA A 224 0.00 -9.78 -12.05
N ILE A 225 -0.91 -8.90 -11.66
CA ILE A 225 -1.69 -9.02 -10.43
C ILE A 225 -2.60 -10.26 -10.50
N LEU A 226 -3.33 -10.44 -11.61
CA LEU A 226 -4.19 -11.60 -11.81
C LEU A 226 -3.38 -12.91 -11.80
N ARG A 227 -2.24 -12.93 -12.50
CA ARG A 227 -1.34 -14.10 -12.51
C ARG A 227 -0.82 -14.44 -11.12
N ALA A 228 -0.38 -13.44 -10.35
CA ALA A 228 0.08 -13.63 -8.98
C ALA A 228 -1.02 -14.20 -8.09
N THR A 229 -2.24 -13.65 -8.20
CA THR A 229 -3.41 -14.10 -7.42
C THR A 229 -3.81 -15.54 -7.78
N GLU A 230 -3.84 -15.89 -9.08
CA GLU A 230 -4.22 -17.22 -9.54
C GLU A 230 -3.23 -18.32 -9.17
N THR A 231 -1.97 -17.96 -9.02
CA THR A 231 -0.90 -18.92 -8.66
C THR A 231 -0.53 -18.90 -7.19
N ALA A 232 -1.17 -18.03 -6.39
CA ALA A 232 -0.98 -17.98 -4.95
C ALA A 232 -1.58 -19.22 -4.27
N THR A 233 -1.01 -19.54 -3.11
CA THR A 233 -1.46 -20.68 -2.28
C THR A 233 -2.17 -20.17 -1.03
N PRO A 234 -3.15 -20.91 -0.47
CA PRO A 234 -3.75 -20.56 0.81
C PRO A 234 -2.67 -20.34 1.89
N GLY A 235 -2.85 -19.31 2.71
CA GLY A 235 -1.86 -18.90 3.73
C GLY A 235 -0.75 -17.99 3.20
N GLU A 236 -0.75 -17.64 1.92
CA GLU A 236 0.23 -16.71 1.32
C GLU A 236 -0.18 -15.26 1.53
N LEU A 237 0.80 -14.38 1.76
CA LEU A 237 0.63 -12.92 1.71
C LEU A 237 1.03 -12.43 0.32
N LEU A 238 0.11 -11.81 -0.39
CA LEU A 238 0.36 -11.19 -1.69
C LEU A 238 0.31 -9.68 -1.58
N VAL A 239 1.42 -9.01 -1.85
CA VAL A 239 1.47 -7.57 -2.00
C VAL A 239 1.27 -7.22 -3.47
N VAL A 240 0.35 -6.33 -3.78
CA VAL A 240 0.12 -5.85 -5.14
C VAL A 240 0.30 -4.34 -5.22
N GLN A 241 1.13 -3.90 -6.14
CA GLN A 241 1.28 -2.50 -6.48
C GLN A 241 0.66 -2.31 -7.87
N PRO A 242 -0.55 -1.73 -7.98
CA PRO A 242 -1.13 -1.39 -9.28
C PRO A 242 -0.39 -0.20 -9.91
N ASP A 243 -0.30 -0.17 -11.25
CA ASP A 243 0.31 0.97 -11.96
C ASP A 243 -0.60 2.21 -11.93
N THR A 244 -1.91 1.98 -12.05
CA THR A 244 -2.92 3.02 -12.08
C THR A 244 -4.03 2.74 -11.07
N ILE A 245 -4.79 3.79 -10.74
CA ILE A 245 -6.01 3.64 -9.92
C ILE A 245 -7.02 2.72 -10.61
N ASP A 246 -7.15 2.84 -11.93
CA ASP A 246 -8.08 2.02 -12.73
C ASP A 246 -7.71 0.54 -12.66
N ASP A 247 -6.41 0.18 -12.71
CA ASP A 247 -5.96 -1.20 -12.53
C ASP A 247 -6.30 -1.73 -11.13
N GLY A 248 -6.15 -0.90 -10.10
CA GLY A 248 -6.51 -1.23 -8.74
C GLY A 248 -8.01 -1.49 -8.59
N ILE A 249 -8.85 -0.66 -9.19
CA ILE A 249 -10.31 -0.84 -9.21
C ILE A 249 -10.70 -2.08 -10.02
N ALA A 250 -10.12 -2.29 -11.19
CA ALA A 250 -10.37 -3.47 -12.02
C ALA A 250 -10.00 -4.76 -11.27
N PHE A 251 -8.85 -4.78 -10.61
CA PHE A 251 -8.43 -5.88 -9.76
C PHE A 251 -9.43 -6.15 -8.63
N TRP A 252 -9.84 -5.11 -7.90
CA TRP A 252 -10.83 -5.25 -6.84
C TRP A 252 -12.14 -5.86 -7.32
N ASN A 253 -12.67 -5.38 -8.46
CA ASN A 253 -13.89 -5.93 -9.03
C ASN A 253 -13.76 -7.42 -9.34
N VAL A 254 -12.60 -7.88 -9.80
CA VAL A 254 -12.32 -9.31 -10.02
C VAL A 254 -12.32 -10.08 -8.69
N ILE A 255 -11.63 -9.57 -7.67
CA ILE A 255 -11.58 -10.21 -6.35
C ILE A 255 -12.96 -10.31 -5.73
N GLN A 256 -13.74 -9.23 -5.77
CA GLN A 256 -15.09 -9.19 -5.24
C GLN A 256 -16.04 -10.17 -5.98
N SER A 257 -15.98 -10.22 -7.31
CA SER A 257 -16.81 -11.14 -8.12
C SER A 257 -16.52 -12.62 -7.82
N ARG A 258 -15.35 -12.92 -7.26
CA ARG A 258 -14.92 -14.26 -6.86
C ARG A 258 -15.13 -14.56 -5.37
N GLY A 259 -15.80 -13.66 -4.64
CA GLY A 259 -16.14 -13.82 -3.24
C GLY A 259 -15.10 -13.30 -2.26
N GLY A 260 -14.10 -12.54 -2.74
CA GLY A 260 -13.16 -11.83 -1.89
C GLY A 260 -13.82 -10.67 -1.16
N ARG A 261 -13.27 -10.30 -0.02
CA ARG A 261 -13.77 -9.22 0.82
C ARG A 261 -12.64 -8.32 1.33
N GLU A 262 -12.96 -7.08 1.64
CA GLU A 262 -12.07 -6.23 2.43
C GLU A 262 -11.98 -6.78 3.87
N ILE A 263 -10.78 -6.68 4.45
CA ILE A 263 -10.49 -7.10 5.83
C ILE A 263 -9.79 -5.99 6.60
N THR A 264 -9.80 -6.13 7.92
CA THR A 264 -9.05 -5.26 8.82
C THR A 264 -7.61 -5.75 8.99
N MET A 265 -6.73 -4.88 9.50
CA MET A 265 -5.37 -5.27 9.87
C MET A 265 -5.36 -6.36 10.94
N SER A 266 -6.28 -6.28 11.92
CA SER A 266 -6.40 -7.29 12.97
C SER A 266 -6.73 -8.68 12.42
N GLU A 267 -7.63 -8.78 11.44
CA GLU A 267 -7.92 -10.03 10.75
C GLU A 267 -6.71 -10.54 9.96
N ALA A 268 -6.01 -9.65 9.25
CA ALA A 268 -4.83 -10.01 8.45
C ALA A 268 -3.66 -10.51 9.30
N VAL A 269 -3.46 -9.94 10.49
CA VAL A 269 -2.40 -10.33 11.45
C VAL A 269 -2.76 -11.59 12.23
N ALA A 270 -4.03 -11.80 12.56
CA ALA A 270 -4.49 -12.99 13.27
C ALA A 270 -4.42 -14.27 12.44
N CYS A 271 -4.27 -14.17 11.11
CA CYS A 271 -4.41 -15.31 10.19
C CYS A 271 -5.75 -16.06 10.33
N ASP A 272 -6.79 -15.41 10.88
CA ASP A 272 -8.12 -15.97 11.06
C ASP A 272 -8.92 -16.05 9.74
N VAL A 273 -8.22 -15.98 8.62
CA VAL A 273 -8.84 -16.18 7.32
C VAL A 273 -9.14 -17.66 7.19
N GLU A 274 -10.38 -18.06 7.40
CA GLU A 274 -10.85 -19.42 7.17
C GLU A 274 -10.38 -19.89 5.78
N ILE A 275 -9.57 -20.93 5.77
CA ILE A 275 -9.18 -21.63 4.53
C ILE A 275 -10.44 -22.38 4.07
N ARG A 276 -11.27 -21.72 3.26
CA ARG A 276 -12.32 -22.42 2.54
C ARG A 276 -11.70 -23.08 1.34
N GLU A 277 -12.14 -24.31 0.99
CA GLU A 277 -11.70 -24.96 -0.25
C GLU A 277 -11.90 -24.01 -1.44
N SER A 278 -10.81 -23.52 -1.95
CA SER A 278 -10.73 -22.43 -2.86
C SER A 278 -11.22 -22.81 -4.26
N ARG A 279 -12.05 -21.96 -4.87
CA ARG A 279 -12.35 -22.08 -6.30
C ARG A 279 -11.10 -21.92 -7.17
N PHE A 280 -10.10 -21.17 -6.70
CA PHE A 280 -8.79 -21.07 -7.34
C PHE A 280 -7.97 -22.34 -7.15
N GLY A 281 -7.97 -22.95 -5.96
CA GLY A 281 -7.27 -24.21 -5.69
C GLY A 281 -7.71 -25.36 -6.58
N ARG A 282 -8.98 -25.47 -6.91
CA ARG A 282 -9.46 -26.50 -7.84
C ARG A 282 -8.97 -26.28 -9.26
N ALA A 283 -8.81 -25.04 -9.72
CA ALA A 283 -8.25 -24.75 -11.04
C ALA A 283 -6.73 -25.06 -11.08
N ALA A 284 -6.01 -24.75 -10.01
CA ALA A 284 -4.58 -25.05 -9.88
C ALA A 284 -4.32 -26.56 -9.76
N HIS A 285 -5.20 -27.31 -9.05
CA HIS A 285 -5.09 -28.77 -8.93
C HIS A 285 -5.58 -29.54 -10.18
N ALA A 286 -6.29 -28.88 -11.08
CA ALA A 286 -6.73 -29.50 -12.35
C ALA A 286 -5.60 -29.64 -13.39
N GLY A 287 -4.34 -29.40 -13.02
CA GLY A 287 -3.17 -29.69 -13.84
C GLY A 287 -3.04 -28.86 -15.13
N ARG A 288 -3.78 -27.77 -15.27
CA ARG A 288 -3.61 -26.84 -16.39
C ARG A 288 -2.52 -25.82 -16.05
N ALA A 289 -1.32 -26.06 -16.57
CA ALA A 289 -0.31 -25.04 -16.66
C ALA A 289 -0.79 -23.95 -17.63
N PHE A 290 -0.96 -22.73 -17.14
CA PHE A 290 -1.17 -21.58 -18.02
C PHE A 290 0.16 -21.21 -18.68
N ALA A 291 0.15 -20.95 -19.99
CA ALA A 291 1.30 -20.41 -20.66
C ALA A 291 1.61 -18.99 -20.19
N PRO A 292 2.86 -18.53 -20.19
CA PRO A 292 3.19 -17.15 -19.89
C PRO A 292 2.43 -16.22 -20.84
N GLY A 293 1.56 -15.37 -20.28
CA GLY A 293 0.71 -14.45 -21.06
C GLY A 293 -0.78 -14.80 -21.11
N ASP A 294 -1.16 -16.01 -20.67
CA ASP A 294 -2.57 -16.38 -20.64
C ASP A 294 -3.28 -15.80 -19.41
N VAL A 295 -4.25 -14.94 -19.64
CA VAL A 295 -5.16 -14.45 -18.60
C VAL A 295 -6.52 -15.07 -18.81
N VAL A 296 -6.87 -16.04 -17.98
CA VAL A 296 -8.20 -16.69 -18.02
C VAL A 296 -9.12 -16.04 -17.00
N VAL A 297 -10.04 -15.21 -17.45
CA VAL A 297 -11.10 -14.66 -16.62
C VAL A 297 -12.33 -15.56 -16.74
N LYS A 298 -12.58 -16.42 -15.74
CA LYS A 298 -13.82 -17.20 -15.64
C LYS A 298 -14.87 -16.40 -14.88
N GLY A 299 -15.88 -15.94 -15.56
CA GLY A 299 -17.06 -15.36 -14.92
C GLY A 299 -17.93 -14.57 -15.90
N ARG A 300 -19.26 -14.63 -15.71
CA ARG A 300 -20.21 -13.71 -16.34
C ARG A 300 -20.10 -12.37 -15.60
N GLY A 301 -19.06 -11.58 -15.91
CA GLY A 301 -18.92 -10.21 -15.48
C GLY A 301 -19.10 -9.27 -16.66
N PRO A 302 -19.38 -7.98 -16.43
CA PRO A 302 -19.47 -7.02 -17.52
C PRO A 302 -18.13 -6.99 -18.26
N VAL A 303 -18.23 -7.09 -19.58
CA VAL A 303 -17.10 -6.91 -20.49
C VAL A 303 -16.52 -5.53 -20.20
N ILE A 304 -15.27 -5.47 -19.72
CA ILE A 304 -14.54 -4.20 -19.60
C ILE A 304 -14.32 -3.72 -21.04
N ARG A 305 -15.24 -2.86 -21.51
CA ARG A 305 -15.09 -2.23 -22.81
C ARG A 305 -14.10 -1.08 -22.70
N GLU A 306 -13.02 -1.23 -23.43
CA GLU A 306 -12.22 -0.16 -24.03
C GLU A 306 -12.02 1.13 -23.22
N ARG A 307 -11.07 1.13 -22.30
CA ARG A 307 -10.22 2.27 -21.94
C ARG A 307 -8.99 1.84 -21.14
N THR A 308 -8.78 0.55 -20.96
CA THR A 308 -7.54 0.02 -20.40
C THR A 308 -6.47 -0.02 -21.49
N LYS A 309 -5.25 0.35 -21.14
CA LYS A 309 -4.07 0.32 -22.02
C LYS A 309 -3.68 -1.10 -22.49
N TYR A 310 -4.48 -2.11 -22.17
CA TYR A 310 -4.18 -3.52 -22.37
C TYR A 310 -5.32 -4.22 -23.10
N THR A 311 -4.97 -5.02 -24.10
CA THR A 311 -5.89 -5.98 -24.69
C THR A 311 -5.84 -7.26 -23.86
N ILE A 312 -6.87 -7.51 -23.09
CA ILE A 312 -7.06 -8.82 -22.42
C ILE A 312 -7.64 -9.77 -23.48
N GLN A 313 -6.86 -10.76 -23.90
CA GLN A 313 -7.44 -11.88 -24.68
C GLN A 313 -8.24 -12.76 -23.73
N ILE A 314 -9.55 -12.80 -23.93
CA ILE A 314 -10.45 -13.72 -23.23
C ILE A 314 -10.59 -14.95 -24.09
N ASP A 315 -10.09 -16.08 -23.62
CA ASP A 315 -10.37 -17.35 -24.28
C ASP A 315 -11.82 -17.72 -24.01
N ARG A 316 -12.63 -17.78 -25.10
CA ARG A 316 -14.05 -18.08 -25.05
C ARG A 316 -14.37 -19.57 -25.02
N ASP A 317 -13.39 -20.43 -25.23
CA ASP A 317 -13.57 -21.87 -25.43
C ASP A 317 -13.31 -22.72 -24.18
N LEU A 318 -13.14 -22.08 -23.01
CA LEU A 318 -13.03 -22.77 -21.74
C LEU A 318 -14.41 -22.87 -21.06
N HIS A 319 -15.15 -23.89 -21.37
CA HIS A 319 -16.34 -24.34 -20.66
C HIS A 319 -16.05 -25.06 -19.35
#